data_77a4542538c5a7240b21fb39469d3a15
#
_entry.id   77a4542538c5a7240b21fb39469d3a15
#
_cell.length_a   1.000
_cell.length_b   1.000
_cell.length_c   1.000
_cell.angle_alpha   90.00
_cell.angle_beta   90.00
_cell.angle_gamma   90.00
#
_symmetry.space_group_name_H-M   'P 1'
#
loop_
_entity.id
_entity.type
_entity.pdbx_description
1 polymer ?
#
loop_
_entity_poly.entity_id
_entity_poly.type
_entity_poly.pdbx_seq_one_letter_code
_entity_poly.pdbx_strand_id
1 'polypeptide(L)'
;MSNAVAHHEPEDLRAQNTSMVSMIERIVMDPSVPIDRLKEMLTMKERMEDRAREDEDRQAKKAYFAAMSQCQSELPVVTKTQKNSHTNSKYADLAAIETQAMPIIHRHGFAVSFQPDGYNDKGELRILWEISHAGGHCRNGVGEIPVDGAGSQGKVNKTGTQAFGST
;
A
#
# COMPACT_ATOMS: atom_id res chain seq x y z
N MET A 1 -16.31 -10.57 0.34
CA MET A 1 -17.02 -9.47 -0.34
C MET A 1 -15.96 -8.48 -0.78
N SER A 2 -15.71 -8.39 -2.08
CA SER A 2 -14.66 -7.53 -2.64
C SER A 2 -15.12 -6.08 -2.61
N ASN A 3 -14.50 -5.25 -1.77
CA ASN A 3 -14.71 -3.82 -1.77
C ASN A 3 -13.80 -3.22 -2.85
N ALA A 4 -14.32 -3.13 -4.07
CA ALA A 4 -13.66 -2.36 -5.12
C ALA A 4 -13.69 -0.88 -4.68
N VAL A 5 -12.52 -0.31 -4.41
CA VAL A 5 -12.35 1.13 -4.23
C VAL A 5 -12.73 1.78 -5.55
N ALA A 6 -13.89 2.42 -5.59
CA ALA A 6 -14.31 3.20 -6.73
C ALA A 6 -13.39 4.42 -6.85
N HIS A 7 -12.50 4.40 -7.84
CA HIS A 7 -11.75 5.60 -8.23
C HIS A 7 -12.76 6.65 -8.68
N HIS A 8 -12.92 7.69 -7.87
CA HIS A 8 -13.77 8.83 -8.19
C HIS A 8 -12.99 9.77 -9.12
N GLU A 9 -13.19 9.60 -10.40
CA GLU A 9 -12.64 10.50 -11.41
C GLU A 9 -13.28 11.89 -11.27
N PRO A 10 -12.49 12.98 -11.22
CA PRO A 10 -13.03 14.34 -11.12
C PRO A 10 -14.05 14.65 -12.21
N GLU A 11 -15.12 15.33 -11.87
CA GLU A 11 -16.25 15.64 -12.78
C GLU A 11 -15.79 16.35 -14.08
N ASP A 12 -14.78 17.21 -13.97
CA ASP A 12 -14.18 17.92 -15.11
C ASP A 12 -13.48 16.98 -16.11
N LEU A 13 -12.81 15.95 -15.64
CA LEU A 13 -12.15 14.96 -16.50
C LEU A 13 -13.18 14.06 -17.20
N ARG A 14 -14.28 13.70 -16.53
CA ARG A 14 -15.40 12.97 -17.15
C ARG A 14 -16.07 13.79 -18.25
N ALA A 15 -16.31 15.07 -18.00
CA ALA A 15 -16.90 15.96 -18.98
C ALA A 15 -16.00 16.14 -20.22
N GLN A 16 -14.68 16.26 -20.03
CA GLN A 16 -13.71 16.36 -21.12
C GLN A 16 -13.59 15.06 -21.90
N ASN A 17 -13.55 13.92 -21.24
CA ASN A 17 -13.54 12.61 -21.88
C ASN A 17 -14.81 12.36 -22.68
N THR A 18 -15.98 12.69 -22.16
CA THR A 18 -17.26 12.57 -22.86
C THR A 18 -17.30 13.44 -24.12
N SER A 19 -16.79 14.66 -24.02
CA SER A 19 -16.69 15.60 -25.16
C SER A 19 -15.75 15.07 -26.25
N MET A 20 -14.60 14.50 -25.87
CA MET A 20 -13.62 13.96 -26.80
C MET A 20 -14.11 12.67 -27.47
N VAL A 21 -14.76 11.76 -26.73
CA VAL A 21 -15.40 10.57 -27.28
C VAL A 21 -16.46 10.92 -28.31
N SER A 22 -17.36 11.86 -27.99
CA SER A 22 -18.39 12.34 -28.91
C SER A 22 -17.83 13.01 -30.17
N MET A 23 -16.64 13.63 -30.07
CA MET A 23 -15.94 14.20 -31.22
C MET A 23 -15.34 13.10 -32.10
N ILE A 24 -14.72 12.10 -31.49
CA ILE A 24 -14.17 10.94 -32.19
C ILE A 24 -15.28 10.16 -32.91
N GLU A 25 -16.41 9.90 -32.25
CA GLU A 25 -17.57 9.24 -32.85
C GLU A 25 -18.08 9.97 -34.10
N ARG A 26 -18.20 11.31 -34.04
CA ARG A 26 -18.58 12.12 -35.20
C ARG A 26 -17.58 12.04 -36.36
N ILE A 27 -16.28 12.01 -36.05
CA ILE A 27 -15.24 11.89 -37.05
C ILE A 27 -15.21 10.50 -37.68
N VAL A 28 -15.45 9.45 -36.90
CA VAL A 28 -15.56 8.06 -37.41
C VAL A 28 -16.72 7.90 -38.39
N MET A 29 -17.82 8.62 -38.17
CA MET A 29 -19.01 8.60 -39.02
C MET A 29 -18.87 9.47 -40.29
N ASP A 30 -17.82 10.27 -40.40
CA ASP A 30 -17.58 11.12 -41.57
C ASP A 30 -16.66 10.41 -42.56
N PRO A 31 -17.20 9.92 -43.75
CA PRO A 31 -16.41 9.22 -44.71
C PRO A 31 -15.36 10.10 -45.42
N SER A 32 -15.40 11.41 -45.25
CA SER A 32 -14.42 12.32 -45.83
C SER A 32 -13.11 12.42 -45.02
N VAL A 33 -13.08 11.87 -43.79
CA VAL A 33 -11.89 11.92 -42.94
C VAL A 33 -10.96 10.76 -43.26
N PRO A 34 -9.71 11.03 -43.66
CA PRO A 34 -8.73 9.98 -43.91
C PRO A 34 -8.45 9.12 -42.66
N ILE A 35 -8.39 7.82 -42.81
CA ILE A 35 -8.19 6.85 -41.70
C ILE A 35 -6.90 7.09 -40.94
N ASP A 36 -5.88 7.67 -41.59
CA ASP A 36 -4.61 7.99 -40.95
C ASP A 36 -4.75 9.16 -39.95
N ARG A 37 -5.57 10.16 -40.25
CA ARG A 37 -5.91 11.22 -39.28
C ARG A 37 -6.63 10.67 -38.06
N LEU A 38 -7.52 9.71 -38.24
CA LEU A 38 -8.19 9.05 -37.13
C LEU A 38 -7.21 8.32 -36.24
N LYS A 39 -6.25 7.57 -36.82
CA LYS A 39 -5.18 6.90 -36.08
C LYS A 39 -4.31 7.90 -35.29
N GLU A 40 -3.93 9.00 -35.90
CA GLU A 40 -3.16 10.06 -35.24
C GLU A 40 -3.92 10.64 -34.04
N MET A 41 -5.22 10.89 -34.17
CA MET A 41 -6.04 11.41 -33.08
C MET A 41 -6.18 10.39 -31.94
N LEU A 42 -6.38 9.11 -32.23
CA LEU A 42 -6.43 8.04 -31.22
C LEU A 42 -5.10 7.91 -30.47
N THR A 43 -3.98 7.93 -31.21
CA THR A 43 -2.64 7.92 -30.61
C THR A 43 -2.40 9.14 -29.71
N MET A 44 -2.86 10.30 -30.14
CA MET A 44 -2.76 11.52 -29.34
C MET A 44 -3.61 11.42 -28.05
N LYS A 45 -4.83 10.87 -28.16
CA LYS A 45 -5.70 10.62 -27.00
C LYS A 45 -5.05 9.69 -25.99
N GLU A 46 -4.53 8.54 -26.45
CA GLU A 46 -3.81 7.58 -25.59
C GLU A 46 -2.63 8.25 -24.86
N ARG A 47 -1.82 9.02 -25.56
CA ARG A 47 -0.71 9.76 -24.95
C ARG A 47 -1.17 10.80 -23.91
N MET A 48 -2.32 11.43 -24.13
CA MET A 48 -2.88 12.37 -23.15
C MET A 48 -3.37 11.63 -21.90
N GLU A 49 -4.05 10.50 -22.08
CA GLU A 49 -4.51 9.66 -20.96
C GLU A 49 -3.33 9.08 -20.17
N ASP A 50 -2.29 8.61 -20.84
CA ASP A 50 -1.08 8.12 -20.19
C ASP A 50 -0.39 9.21 -19.35
N ARG A 51 -0.26 10.42 -19.90
CA ARG A 51 0.29 11.56 -19.15
C ARG A 51 -0.58 11.93 -17.94
N ALA A 52 -1.89 11.89 -18.09
CA ALA A 52 -2.80 12.17 -16.99
C ALA A 52 -2.62 11.14 -15.86
N ARG A 53 -2.55 9.84 -16.17
CA ARG A 53 -2.26 8.77 -15.20
C ARG A 53 -0.89 8.95 -14.53
N GLU A 54 0.15 9.26 -15.32
CA GLU A 54 1.49 9.53 -14.77
C GLU A 54 1.50 10.73 -13.81
N ASP A 55 0.73 11.77 -14.12
CA ASP A 55 0.60 12.95 -13.26
C ASP A 55 -0.18 12.63 -11.98
N GLU A 56 -1.26 11.85 -12.06
CA GLU A 56 -2.01 11.35 -10.90
C GLU A 56 -1.13 10.50 -9.99
N ASP A 57 -0.40 9.54 -10.54
CA ASP A 57 0.53 8.69 -9.79
C ASP A 57 1.62 9.53 -9.10
N ARG A 58 2.13 10.52 -9.79
CA ARG A 58 3.14 11.45 -9.23
C ARG A 58 2.58 12.27 -8.08
N GLN A 59 1.35 12.75 -8.21
CA GLN A 59 0.67 13.50 -7.15
C GLN A 59 0.35 12.60 -5.95
N ALA A 60 -0.17 11.39 -6.19
CA ALA A 60 -0.45 10.40 -5.15
C ALA A 60 0.84 10.05 -4.37
N LYS A 61 1.93 9.82 -5.08
CA LYS A 61 3.24 9.54 -4.49
C LYS A 61 3.76 10.72 -3.67
N LYS A 62 3.60 11.95 -4.16
CA LYS A 62 4.00 13.17 -3.42
C LYS A 62 3.18 13.34 -2.15
N ALA A 63 1.87 13.14 -2.22
CA ALA A 63 0.97 13.19 -1.06
C ALA A 63 1.32 12.13 -0.02
N TYR A 64 1.60 10.89 -0.46
CA TYR A 64 2.04 9.81 0.41
C TYR A 64 3.28 10.19 1.22
N PHE A 65 4.35 10.68 0.58
CA PHE A 65 5.58 11.01 1.28
C PHE A 65 5.44 12.24 2.19
N ALA A 66 4.62 13.21 1.82
CA ALA A 66 4.32 14.35 2.67
C ALA A 66 3.56 13.90 3.94
N ALA A 67 2.51 13.10 3.79
CA ALA A 67 1.75 12.55 4.90
C ALA A 67 2.61 11.61 5.76
N MET A 68 3.48 10.79 5.16
CA MET A 68 4.40 9.91 5.89
C MET A 68 5.36 10.69 6.78
N SER A 69 5.94 11.78 6.27
CA SER A 69 6.81 12.65 7.06
C SER A 69 6.10 13.26 8.26
N GLN A 70 4.86 13.72 8.08
CA GLN A 70 4.04 14.25 9.17
C GLN A 70 3.67 13.15 10.18
N CYS A 71 3.19 12.02 9.71
CA CYS A 71 2.86 10.87 10.55
C CYS A 71 4.04 10.45 11.43
N GLN A 72 5.21 10.31 10.84
CA GLN A 72 6.42 9.92 11.57
C GLN A 72 6.85 10.96 12.65
N SER A 73 6.61 12.23 12.40
CA SER A 73 6.93 13.27 13.39
C SER A 73 6.02 13.26 14.61
N GLU A 74 4.82 12.67 14.48
CA GLU A 74 3.83 12.58 15.55
C GLU A 74 3.84 11.23 16.27
N LEU A 75 4.49 10.19 15.70
CA LEU A 75 4.55 8.88 16.32
C LEU A 75 5.24 8.94 17.69
N PRO A 76 4.60 8.43 18.76
CA PRO A 76 5.19 8.46 20.09
C PRO A 76 6.29 7.40 20.23
N VAL A 77 7.19 7.63 21.18
CA VAL A 77 8.08 6.58 21.65
C VAL A 77 7.28 5.61 22.51
N VAL A 78 7.01 4.42 21.98
CA VAL A 78 6.27 3.39 22.70
C VAL A 78 7.09 2.87 23.87
N THR A 79 6.56 3.02 25.09
CA THR A 79 7.24 2.61 26.32
C THR A 79 7.17 1.08 26.48
N LYS A 80 8.29 0.47 26.82
CA LYS A 80 8.38 -0.97 27.13
C LYS A 80 7.74 -1.24 28.50
N THR A 81 6.49 -1.66 28.51
CA THR A 81 5.69 -1.87 29.73
C THR A 81 5.72 -3.31 30.23
N GLN A 82 5.96 -4.25 29.34
CA GLN A 82 5.96 -5.68 29.67
C GLN A 82 7.38 -6.15 30.09
N LYS A 83 7.42 -7.04 31.05
CA LYS A 83 8.69 -7.64 31.53
C LYS A 83 8.70 -9.13 31.14
N ASN A 84 9.72 -9.54 30.42
CA ASN A 84 10.00 -10.95 30.22
C ASN A 84 10.78 -11.49 31.42
N SER A 85 10.16 -12.35 32.22
CA SER A 85 10.76 -12.91 33.43
C SER A 85 11.93 -13.86 33.14
N HIS A 86 12.00 -14.49 31.95
CA HIS A 86 13.05 -15.40 31.57
C HIS A 86 14.34 -14.68 31.14
N THR A 87 14.22 -13.55 30.45
CA THR A 87 15.36 -12.79 29.93
C THR A 87 15.64 -11.53 30.72
N ASN A 88 14.81 -11.22 31.73
CA ASN A 88 14.82 -9.99 32.51
C ASN A 88 14.82 -8.70 31.64
N SER A 89 14.30 -8.82 30.40
CA SER A 89 14.19 -7.72 29.44
C SER A 89 12.80 -7.09 29.48
N LYS A 90 12.71 -5.81 29.16
CA LYS A 90 11.44 -5.12 28.96
C LYS A 90 11.14 -5.02 27.46
N TYR A 91 9.88 -5.24 27.08
CA TYR A 91 9.41 -5.09 25.71
C TYR A 91 8.06 -4.36 25.66
N ALA A 92 7.74 -3.77 24.53
CA ALA A 92 6.40 -3.27 24.24
C ALA A 92 5.62 -4.41 23.55
N ASP A 93 4.43 -4.70 24.04
CA ASP A 93 3.54 -5.65 23.37
C ASP A 93 2.88 -5.00 22.15
N LEU A 94 2.34 -5.83 21.26
CA LEU A 94 1.67 -5.37 20.04
C LEU A 94 0.46 -4.48 20.38
N ALA A 95 -0.29 -4.80 21.43
CA ALA A 95 -1.45 -4.02 21.86
C ALA A 95 -1.05 -2.60 22.30
N ALA A 96 0.09 -2.44 22.97
CA ALA A 96 0.61 -1.11 23.35
C ALA A 96 1.01 -0.30 22.11
N ILE A 97 1.60 -0.95 21.08
CA ILE A 97 1.95 -0.32 19.83
C ILE A 97 0.68 0.10 19.07
N GLU A 98 -0.27 -0.82 18.91
CA GLU A 98 -1.53 -0.54 18.22
C GLU A 98 -2.31 0.59 18.88
N THR A 99 -2.44 0.59 20.20
CA THR A 99 -3.18 1.63 20.92
C THR A 99 -2.57 3.02 20.73
N GLN A 100 -1.27 3.13 20.65
CA GLN A 100 -0.56 4.42 20.60
C GLN A 100 -0.30 4.88 19.16
N ALA A 101 0.07 3.98 18.25
CA ALA A 101 0.50 4.33 16.90
C ALA A 101 -0.65 4.33 15.88
N MET A 102 -1.58 3.36 15.95
CA MET A 102 -2.61 3.21 14.92
C MET A 102 -3.55 4.41 14.79
N PRO A 103 -3.98 5.09 15.87
CA PRO A 103 -4.79 6.31 15.72
C PRO A 103 -4.08 7.42 14.97
N ILE A 104 -2.76 7.54 15.12
CA ILE A 104 -1.95 8.53 14.40
C ILE A 104 -1.83 8.12 12.93
N ILE A 105 -1.48 6.87 12.67
CA ILE A 105 -1.35 6.29 11.33
C ILE A 105 -2.65 6.50 10.53
N HIS A 106 -3.80 6.16 11.11
CA HIS A 106 -5.10 6.34 10.47
C HIS A 106 -5.47 7.81 10.26
N ARG A 107 -5.15 8.68 11.20
CA ARG A 107 -5.42 10.13 11.07
C ARG A 107 -4.68 10.75 9.89
N HIS A 108 -3.49 10.25 9.57
CA HIS A 108 -2.73 10.64 8.39
C HIS A 108 -3.12 9.88 7.12
N GLY A 109 -4.21 9.12 7.13
CA GLY A 109 -4.75 8.43 5.96
C GLY A 109 -4.01 7.16 5.56
N PHE A 110 -3.19 6.59 6.45
CA PHE A 110 -2.50 5.32 6.19
C PHE A 110 -3.28 4.11 6.70
N ALA A 111 -3.20 3.02 5.95
CA ALA A 111 -3.57 1.69 6.40
C ALA A 111 -2.37 0.76 6.25
N VAL A 112 -2.20 -0.15 7.22
CA VAL A 112 -1.09 -1.12 7.25
C VAL A 112 -1.68 -2.51 7.24
N SER A 113 -1.17 -3.38 6.38
CA SER A 113 -1.55 -4.79 6.33
C SER A 113 -0.33 -5.70 6.33
N PHE A 114 -0.50 -6.88 6.92
CA PHE A 114 0.50 -7.93 6.95
C PHE A 114 -0.16 -9.25 6.56
N GLN A 115 0.51 -10.02 5.71
CA GLN A 115 0.02 -11.31 5.26
C GLN A 115 1.17 -12.33 5.29
N PRO A 116 1.03 -13.46 6.02
CA PRO A 116 1.99 -14.55 5.94
C PRO A 116 2.06 -15.12 4.52
N ASP A 117 3.27 -15.34 4.01
CA ASP A 117 3.57 -15.84 2.66
C ASP A 117 4.41 -17.14 2.71
N GLY A 118 4.18 -17.97 3.72
CA GLY A 118 4.90 -19.23 3.90
C GLY A 118 6.31 -19.08 4.48
N TYR A 119 7.19 -19.99 4.12
CA TYR A 119 8.59 -20.01 4.60
C TYR A 119 9.53 -19.99 3.42
N ASN A 120 10.68 -19.35 3.58
CA ASN A 120 11.76 -19.42 2.60
C ASN A 120 12.60 -20.71 2.75
N ASP A 121 13.58 -20.90 1.88
CA ASP A 121 14.46 -22.08 1.88
C ASP A 121 15.30 -22.23 3.16
N LYS A 122 15.42 -21.16 3.95
CA LYS A 122 16.12 -21.16 5.25
C LYS A 122 15.19 -21.48 6.42
N GLY A 123 13.90 -21.69 6.16
CA GLY A 123 12.88 -21.89 7.19
C GLY A 123 12.46 -20.60 7.93
N GLU A 124 12.75 -19.43 7.37
CA GLU A 124 12.31 -18.15 7.91
C GLU A 124 10.89 -17.84 7.43
N LEU A 125 10.06 -17.28 8.30
CA LEU A 125 8.72 -16.85 7.96
C LEU A 125 8.77 -15.62 7.03
N ARG A 126 8.10 -15.72 5.88
CA ARG A 126 7.91 -14.61 4.96
C ARG A 126 6.60 -13.91 5.29
N ILE A 127 6.67 -12.60 5.40
CA ILE A 127 5.52 -11.73 5.64
C ILE A 127 5.49 -10.67 4.55
N LEU A 128 4.41 -10.66 3.79
CA LEU A 128 4.11 -9.54 2.90
C LEU A 128 3.56 -8.39 3.74
N TRP A 129 4.09 -7.20 3.53
CA TRP A 129 3.56 -6.00 4.16
C TRP A 129 3.17 -4.96 3.11
N GLU A 130 2.12 -4.24 3.39
CA GLU A 130 1.67 -3.12 2.58
C GLU A 130 1.29 -1.95 3.47
N ILE A 131 1.71 -0.74 3.07
CA ILE A 131 1.31 0.53 3.66
C ILE A 131 0.66 1.34 2.54
N SER A 132 -0.66 1.42 2.57
CA SER A 132 -1.45 2.20 1.61
C SER A 132 -1.83 3.56 2.20
N HIS A 133 -2.09 4.53 1.33
CA HIS A 133 -2.52 5.88 1.70
C HIS A 133 -3.78 6.27 0.95
N ALA A 134 -4.65 7.02 1.61
CA ALA A 134 -5.92 7.50 1.05
C ALA A 134 -5.77 8.29 -0.27
N GLY A 135 -4.59 8.86 -0.53
CA GLY A 135 -4.25 9.53 -1.79
C GLY A 135 -3.91 8.61 -2.96
N GLY A 136 -4.11 7.28 -2.85
CA GLY A 136 -3.98 6.33 -3.95
C GLY A 136 -2.59 5.72 -4.16
N HIS A 137 -1.59 6.05 -3.33
CA HIS A 137 -0.27 5.42 -3.40
C HIS A 137 -0.08 4.39 -2.30
N CYS A 138 0.63 3.30 -2.60
CA CYS A 138 1.03 2.30 -1.62
C CYS A 138 2.52 1.96 -1.73
N ARG A 139 3.07 1.46 -0.64
CA ARG A 139 4.37 0.78 -0.61
C ARG A 139 4.17 -0.60 -0.01
N ASN A 140 4.81 -1.56 -0.61
CA ASN A 140 4.79 -2.95 -0.16
C ASN A 140 6.19 -3.53 -0.18
N GLY A 141 6.35 -4.68 0.44
CA GLY A 141 7.58 -5.44 0.45
C GLY A 141 7.42 -6.77 1.16
N VAL A 142 8.53 -7.47 1.30
CA VAL A 142 8.61 -8.77 1.98
C VAL A 142 9.57 -8.63 3.15
N GLY A 143 9.13 -9.06 4.33
CA GLY A 143 9.99 -9.28 5.48
C GLY A 143 10.29 -10.78 5.62
N GLU A 144 11.53 -11.14 5.94
CA GLU A 144 11.91 -12.49 6.29
C GLU A 144 12.32 -12.50 7.75
N ILE A 145 11.62 -13.29 8.56
CA ILE A 145 11.77 -13.28 10.01
C ILE A 145 12.17 -14.67 10.47
N PRO A 146 13.30 -14.83 11.18
CA PRO A 146 13.69 -16.10 11.75
C PRO A 146 12.60 -16.61 12.72
N VAL A 147 12.15 -17.84 12.53
CA VAL A 147 11.21 -18.46 13.47
C VAL A 147 11.94 -18.84 14.75
N ASP A 148 11.54 -18.28 15.87
CA ASP A 148 12.11 -18.54 17.18
C ASP A 148 11.72 -19.95 17.68
N GLY A 149 12.34 -20.97 17.12
CA GLY A 149 12.05 -22.38 17.40
C GLY A 149 12.96 -23.06 18.45
N ALA A 150 14.13 -22.48 18.72
CA ALA A 150 15.12 -23.09 19.64
C ALA A 150 15.43 -22.18 20.82
N GLY A 151 15.25 -22.66 22.03
CA GLY A 151 15.81 -22.01 23.23
C GLY A 151 17.34 -22.06 23.22
N SER A 152 18.00 -21.23 24.03
CA SER A 152 19.44 -21.04 24.12
C SER A 152 20.29 -22.30 24.39
N GLN A 153 19.64 -23.44 24.62
CA GLN A 153 20.29 -24.77 24.86
C GLN A 153 19.82 -25.83 23.86
N GLY A 154 19.27 -25.46 22.70
CA GLY A 154 18.83 -26.43 21.69
C GLY A 154 17.58 -27.23 22.05
N LYS A 155 16.95 -26.95 23.18
CA LYS A 155 15.65 -27.53 23.54
C LYS A 155 14.53 -26.69 22.89
N VAL A 156 13.56 -27.37 22.26
CA VAL A 156 12.35 -26.73 21.74
C VAL A 156 11.54 -26.21 22.95
N ASN A 157 11.62 -24.89 23.20
CA ASN A 157 10.95 -24.25 24.32
C ASN A 157 9.53 -23.79 23.98
N LYS A 158 9.13 -23.82 22.71
CA LYS A 158 7.84 -23.34 22.22
C LYS A 158 7.24 -24.32 21.23
N THR A 159 5.92 -24.44 21.25
CA THR A 159 5.19 -25.12 20.17
C THR A 159 5.27 -24.27 18.89
N GLY A 160 5.02 -24.86 17.72
CA GLY A 160 5.01 -24.13 16.45
C GLY A 160 4.10 -22.90 16.47
N THR A 161 2.94 -22.99 17.12
CA THR A 161 2.01 -21.87 17.29
C THR A 161 2.57 -20.76 18.19
N GLN A 162 3.25 -21.12 19.27
CA GLN A 162 3.90 -20.15 20.17
C GLN A 162 5.10 -19.47 19.51
N ALA A 163 5.87 -20.21 18.70
CA ALA A 163 6.96 -19.64 17.93
C ALA A 163 6.43 -18.62 16.94
N PHE A 164 5.38 -18.93 16.19
CA PHE A 164 4.71 -18.01 15.26
C PHE A 164 4.22 -16.73 15.95
N GLY A 165 3.55 -16.85 17.10
CA GLY A 165 3.03 -15.69 17.84
C GLY A 165 4.10 -14.82 18.51
N SER A 166 5.37 -15.27 18.57
CA SER A 166 6.50 -14.54 19.16
C SER A 166 7.46 -13.97 18.13
N THR A 167 7.30 -14.34 16.85
CA THR A 167 8.08 -13.84 15.71
C THR A 167 7.47 -12.58 15.14
#